data_e842a6af2ad06c4fbf0a6174785b3eed
#
_entry.id   e842a6af2ad06c4fbf0a6174785b3eed
#
_cell.length_a   1.000
_cell.length_b   1.000
_cell.length_c   1.000
_cell.angle_alpha   90.00
_cell.angle_beta   90.00
_cell.angle_gamma   90.00
#
_symmetry.space_group_name_H-M   'P 1'
#
loop_
_entity.id
_entity.type
_entity.pdbx_description
1 polymer ?
#
loop_
_entity_poly.entity_id
_entity_poly.type
_entity_poly.pdbx_seq_one_letter_code
_entity_poly.pdbx_strand_id
1 'polypeptide(L)'
;MVLLMEEIARSVEQWLKLRRKPQPFVDPDLDPVLLIPGIAGSILKAVDNENARKSARVWVRILEADHIFRAKLWSRYDPSTGKTISLDPKSSIVVPDDRYGLYAIDVLDPDLIIGRECVYYFHEMIVEMLKWGFKEGKTLFGFGYDFRQSNRLPEAMANFAKKLESVFEASGGKKINIISHSMGGLLVKCFMALHTDIFEKYVKNWIAIAAPFQGAPGYVASTFLNGMSFVDGWEQNFFISKWSMHQLLIECPSMYELMACRSFQWDYVPLLEIWKKNLDDDGNSRIILESYRPEEISDVYERALCSNTVNYQGTEIPLPFNFDILNWANETKKVLCSAKVPSTVKFYNIYGTHLQTPHSVW
;
A
#
# COMPACT_ATOMS: atom_id res chain seq x y z
N MET A 1 -41.45 -14.16 -41.42
CA MET A 1 -40.01 -14.47 -41.10
C MET A 1 -39.13 -13.25 -41.42
N VAL A 2 -39.23 -12.64 -42.60
CA VAL A 2 -38.40 -11.45 -42.95
C VAL A 2 -38.69 -10.26 -42.03
N LEU A 3 -39.94 -9.92 -41.76
CA LEU A 3 -40.32 -8.80 -40.86
C LEU A 3 -39.81 -8.97 -39.43
N LEU A 4 -39.80 -10.22 -38.90
CA LEU A 4 -39.27 -10.51 -37.55
C LEU A 4 -37.76 -10.33 -37.49
N MET A 5 -37.02 -10.70 -38.51
CA MET A 5 -35.59 -10.50 -38.62
C MET A 5 -35.21 -9.01 -38.73
N GLU A 6 -36.00 -8.20 -39.42
CA GLU A 6 -35.80 -6.75 -39.50
C GLU A 6 -36.08 -6.05 -38.15
N GLU A 7 -37.09 -6.48 -37.40
CA GLU A 7 -37.32 -5.94 -36.03
C GLU A 7 -36.23 -6.34 -35.05
N ILE A 8 -35.74 -7.55 -35.11
CA ILE A 8 -34.60 -7.99 -34.27
C ILE A 8 -33.36 -7.20 -34.66
N ALA A 9 -33.08 -7.01 -35.95
CA ALA A 9 -31.94 -6.22 -36.41
C ALA A 9 -32.02 -4.77 -35.94
N ARG A 10 -33.21 -4.13 -36.04
CA ARG A 10 -33.42 -2.75 -35.49
C ARG A 10 -33.27 -2.68 -33.98
N SER A 11 -33.78 -3.66 -33.26
CA SER A 11 -33.62 -3.73 -31.77
C SER A 11 -32.18 -3.88 -31.37
N VAL A 12 -31.40 -4.73 -32.05
CA VAL A 12 -29.96 -4.91 -31.83
C VAL A 12 -29.20 -3.62 -32.19
N GLU A 13 -29.57 -2.96 -33.28
CA GLU A 13 -28.92 -1.70 -33.68
C GLU A 13 -29.24 -0.55 -32.71
N GLN A 14 -30.47 -0.45 -32.19
CA GLN A 14 -30.83 0.46 -31.10
C GLN A 14 -30.08 0.13 -29.80
N TRP A 15 -29.99 -1.14 -29.46
CA TRP A 15 -29.23 -1.57 -28.26
C TRP A 15 -27.72 -1.27 -28.38
N LEU A 16 -27.14 -1.46 -29.57
CA LEU A 16 -25.75 -1.08 -29.86
C LEU A 16 -25.54 0.44 -29.84
N LYS A 17 -26.52 1.22 -30.32
CA LYS A 17 -26.49 2.70 -30.25
C LYS A 17 -26.61 3.21 -28.81
N LEU A 18 -27.43 2.58 -27.97
CA LEU A 18 -27.55 2.89 -26.54
C LEU A 18 -26.29 2.51 -25.73
N ARG A 19 -25.53 1.52 -26.19
CA ARG A 19 -24.24 1.15 -25.60
C ARG A 19 -23.05 1.98 -26.12
N ARG A 20 -23.20 2.75 -27.20
CA ARG A 20 -22.18 3.72 -27.58
C ARG A 20 -22.22 4.85 -26.56
N LYS A 21 -21.48 4.68 -25.45
CA LYS A 21 -21.15 5.84 -24.60
C LYS A 21 -20.56 6.92 -25.53
N PRO A 22 -21.01 8.18 -25.42
CA PRO A 22 -20.36 9.24 -26.16
C PRO A 22 -18.88 9.17 -25.91
N GLN A 23 -18.08 9.26 -26.99
CA GLN A 23 -16.62 9.28 -26.79
C GLN A 23 -16.31 10.47 -25.88
N PRO A 24 -15.59 10.27 -24.78
CA PRO A 24 -15.26 11.35 -23.88
C PRO A 24 -14.49 12.42 -24.67
N PHE A 25 -14.75 13.68 -24.35
CA PHE A 25 -13.94 14.78 -24.87
C PHE A 25 -12.49 14.54 -24.48
N VAL A 26 -11.61 14.41 -25.45
CA VAL A 26 -10.19 14.24 -25.24
C VAL A 26 -9.53 15.62 -25.33
N ASP A 27 -9.09 16.15 -24.19
CA ASP A 27 -8.27 17.35 -24.18
C ASP A 27 -6.90 17.05 -24.82
N PRO A 28 -6.53 17.76 -25.92
CA PRO A 28 -5.23 17.54 -26.55
C PRO A 28 -4.05 18.00 -25.71
N ASP A 29 -4.29 18.81 -24.66
CA ASP A 29 -3.25 19.43 -23.82
C ASP A 29 -3.28 18.94 -22.35
N LEU A 30 -3.50 17.64 -22.14
CA LEU A 30 -3.53 17.03 -20.82
C LEU A 30 -2.24 17.25 -20.04
N ASP A 31 -2.37 17.64 -18.77
CA ASP A 31 -1.26 17.66 -17.82
C ASP A 31 -0.86 16.23 -17.44
N PRO A 32 0.43 15.97 -17.16
CA PRO A 32 0.87 14.64 -16.74
C PRO A 32 0.30 14.25 -15.39
N VAL A 33 -0.02 12.97 -15.26
CA VAL A 33 -0.49 12.33 -14.02
C VAL A 33 0.50 11.27 -13.61
N LEU A 34 0.86 11.26 -12.31
CA LEU A 34 1.67 10.24 -11.65
C LEU A 34 0.82 9.52 -10.61
N LEU A 35 0.63 8.20 -10.80
CA LEU A 35 -0.12 7.35 -9.90
C LEU A 35 0.82 6.71 -8.87
N ILE A 36 0.45 6.76 -7.57
CA ILE A 36 1.25 6.24 -6.45
C ILE A 36 0.37 5.32 -5.60
N PRO A 37 0.67 4.03 -5.49
CA PRO A 37 -0.14 3.06 -4.76
C PRO A 37 0.07 3.15 -3.24
N GLY A 38 -0.77 2.43 -2.50
CA GLY A 38 -0.63 2.21 -1.07
C GLY A 38 0.19 0.97 -0.72
N ILE A 39 0.03 0.53 0.53
CA ILE A 39 0.66 -0.70 1.01
C ILE A 39 0.22 -1.89 0.15
N ALA A 40 1.15 -2.80 -0.11
CA ALA A 40 0.92 -3.98 -0.95
C ALA A 40 0.53 -3.70 -2.42
N GLY A 41 0.47 -2.44 -2.84
CA GLY A 41 -0.01 -2.01 -4.16
C GLY A 41 1.07 -1.94 -5.25
N SER A 42 2.27 -2.46 -5.02
CA SER A 42 3.35 -2.53 -6.01
C SER A 42 3.83 -3.96 -6.20
N ILE A 43 4.06 -4.36 -7.45
CA ILE A 43 4.77 -5.61 -7.75
C ILE A 43 6.18 -5.54 -7.15
N LEU A 44 6.61 -6.60 -6.46
CA LEU A 44 7.99 -6.77 -6.02
C LEU A 44 8.60 -7.99 -6.72
N LYS A 45 9.84 -7.83 -7.20
CA LYS A 45 10.63 -8.92 -7.80
C LYS A 45 11.87 -9.18 -6.95
N ALA A 46 12.18 -10.45 -6.70
CA ALA A 46 13.48 -10.86 -6.19
C ALA A 46 14.42 -11.03 -7.38
N VAL A 47 15.54 -10.33 -7.36
CA VAL A 47 16.60 -10.39 -8.36
C VAL A 47 17.82 -11.04 -7.75
N ASP A 48 18.39 -12.03 -8.43
CA ASP A 48 19.59 -12.72 -8.00
C ASP A 48 20.80 -11.76 -8.07
N ASN A 49 21.54 -11.62 -6.98
CA ASN A 49 22.66 -10.67 -6.87
C ASN A 49 23.84 -11.03 -7.76
N GLU A 50 24.01 -12.31 -8.12
CA GLU A 50 25.07 -12.78 -9.01
C GLU A 50 24.64 -12.75 -10.48
N ASN A 51 23.33 -12.82 -10.75
CA ASN A 51 22.81 -12.83 -12.10
C ASN A 51 21.49 -12.05 -12.21
N ALA A 52 21.58 -10.77 -12.50
CA ALA A 52 20.43 -9.87 -12.63
C ALA A 52 19.37 -10.32 -13.66
N ARG A 53 19.70 -11.24 -14.58
CA ARG A 53 18.71 -11.82 -15.52
C ARG A 53 17.79 -12.84 -14.84
N LYS A 54 18.19 -13.41 -13.69
CA LYS A 54 17.35 -14.28 -12.88
C LYS A 54 16.54 -13.44 -11.92
N SER A 55 15.29 -13.24 -12.25
CA SER A 55 14.34 -12.55 -11.39
C SER A 55 13.04 -13.32 -11.29
N ALA A 56 12.41 -13.27 -10.14
CA ALA A 56 11.09 -13.86 -9.90
C ALA A 56 10.18 -12.84 -9.21
N ARG A 57 8.93 -12.74 -9.65
CA ARG A 57 7.92 -11.98 -8.94
C ARG A 57 7.63 -12.67 -7.61
N VAL A 58 7.75 -11.94 -6.52
CA VAL A 58 7.52 -12.41 -5.15
C VAL A 58 6.30 -11.77 -4.52
N TRP A 59 5.89 -10.59 -5.00
CA TRP A 59 4.66 -9.91 -4.62
C TRP A 59 3.94 -9.37 -5.88
N VAL A 60 2.64 -9.67 -6.14
CA VAL A 60 1.95 -10.79 -5.54
C VAL A 60 2.05 -11.98 -6.50
N ARG A 61 2.11 -13.16 -5.98
CA ARG A 61 2.05 -14.39 -6.75
C ARG A 61 1.05 -15.31 -6.06
N ILE A 62 -0.07 -15.57 -6.72
CA ILE A 62 -1.21 -16.29 -6.13
C ILE A 62 -0.93 -17.78 -6.02
N LEU A 63 -0.47 -18.38 -7.11
CA LEU A 63 -0.09 -19.78 -7.12
C LEU A 63 1.30 -19.95 -6.49
N GLU A 64 1.42 -20.87 -5.53
CA GLU A 64 2.66 -21.16 -4.78
C GLU A 64 3.19 -19.92 -4.00
N ALA A 65 2.31 -18.95 -3.73
CA ALA A 65 2.69 -17.68 -3.12
C ALA A 65 3.38 -17.86 -1.75
N ASP A 66 2.89 -18.79 -0.93
CA ASP A 66 3.39 -18.96 0.43
C ASP A 66 4.85 -19.42 0.46
N HIS A 67 5.26 -20.34 -0.40
CA HIS A 67 6.64 -20.81 -0.48
C HIS A 67 7.60 -19.72 -0.97
N ILE A 68 7.30 -19.07 -2.10
CA ILE A 68 8.14 -18.03 -2.68
C ILE A 68 8.15 -16.78 -1.79
N PHE A 69 7.01 -16.45 -1.21
CA PHE A 69 6.85 -15.35 -0.28
C PHE A 69 7.80 -15.51 0.92
N ARG A 70 7.75 -16.66 1.61
CA ARG A 70 8.63 -16.93 2.76
C ARG A 70 10.10 -16.99 2.38
N ALA A 71 10.43 -17.61 1.26
CA ALA A 71 11.81 -17.81 0.86
C ALA A 71 12.53 -16.52 0.43
N LYS A 72 11.81 -15.59 -0.19
CA LYS A 72 12.43 -14.44 -0.86
C LYS A 72 11.98 -13.08 -0.34
N LEU A 73 10.71 -12.95 0.05
CA LEU A 73 10.15 -11.67 0.45
C LEU A 73 10.35 -11.40 1.94
N TRP A 74 10.54 -12.46 2.73
CA TRP A 74 10.69 -12.33 4.16
C TRP A 74 11.95 -11.59 4.54
N SER A 75 11.85 -10.72 5.54
CA SER A 75 12.91 -9.78 5.83
C SER A 75 12.97 -9.42 7.31
N ARG A 76 14.05 -8.79 7.70
CA ARG A 76 14.25 -8.21 9.03
C ARG A 76 14.67 -6.76 8.90
N TYR A 77 14.26 -5.98 9.87
CA TYR A 77 14.68 -4.59 10.00
C TYR A 77 16.13 -4.51 10.47
N ASP A 78 16.91 -3.67 9.81
CA ASP A 78 18.26 -3.31 10.19
C ASP A 78 18.28 -1.88 10.77
N PRO A 79 18.46 -1.71 12.09
CA PRO A 79 18.44 -0.39 12.72
C PRO A 79 19.62 0.49 12.28
N SER A 80 20.71 -0.08 11.78
CA SER A 80 21.87 0.68 11.34
C SER A 80 21.61 1.44 10.03
N THR A 81 20.77 0.89 9.15
CA THR A 81 20.42 1.47 7.86
C THR A 81 19.00 2.03 7.79
N GLY A 82 18.13 1.64 8.73
CA GLY A 82 16.70 1.95 8.70
C GLY A 82 15.93 1.16 7.64
N LYS A 83 16.55 0.13 7.05
CA LYS A 83 15.99 -0.68 5.97
C LYS A 83 15.46 -2.02 6.47
N THR A 84 14.45 -2.50 5.80
CA THR A 84 14.05 -3.90 5.88
C THR A 84 14.80 -4.69 4.81
N ILE A 85 15.58 -5.69 5.25
CA ILE A 85 16.49 -6.46 4.41
C ILE A 85 15.97 -7.89 4.26
N SER A 86 15.98 -8.43 3.03
CA SER A 86 15.58 -9.82 2.78
C SER A 86 16.43 -10.81 3.59
N LEU A 87 15.80 -11.88 4.10
CA LEU A 87 16.51 -12.98 4.72
C LEU A 87 17.29 -13.84 3.72
N ASP A 88 16.96 -13.77 2.43
CA ASP A 88 17.76 -14.43 1.38
C ASP A 88 18.91 -13.51 0.95
N PRO A 89 20.17 -13.79 1.36
CA PRO A 89 21.31 -12.94 1.04
C PRO A 89 21.67 -12.96 -0.45
N LYS A 90 21.14 -13.91 -1.22
CA LYS A 90 21.38 -14.05 -2.65
C LYS A 90 20.44 -13.23 -3.52
N SER A 91 19.42 -12.63 -2.91
CA SER A 91 18.40 -11.88 -3.64
C SER A 91 18.24 -10.47 -3.10
N SER A 92 18.08 -9.53 -4.02
CA SER A 92 17.62 -8.16 -3.73
C SER A 92 16.20 -7.97 -4.21
N ILE A 93 15.39 -7.23 -3.45
CA ILE A 93 14.02 -6.93 -3.84
C ILE A 93 14.00 -5.59 -4.59
N VAL A 94 13.39 -5.63 -5.76
CA VAL A 94 13.24 -4.47 -6.65
C VAL A 94 11.79 -4.28 -7.09
N VAL A 95 11.43 -3.05 -7.41
CA VAL A 95 10.16 -2.70 -8.05
C VAL A 95 10.41 -2.48 -9.54
N PRO A 96 9.67 -3.16 -10.44
CA PRO A 96 9.84 -2.96 -11.88
C PRO A 96 9.37 -1.56 -12.29
N ASP A 97 10.12 -0.90 -13.19
CA ASP A 97 9.76 0.41 -13.77
C ASP A 97 9.27 0.30 -15.23
N ASP A 98 8.90 -0.91 -15.66
CA ASP A 98 8.34 -1.16 -16.98
C ASP A 98 7.09 -0.33 -17.22
N ARG A 99 6.81 0.02 -18.50
CA ARG A 99 5.69 0.88 -18.88
C ARG A 99 5.67 2.21 -18.09
N TYR A 100 6.83 2.82 -17.93
CA TYR A 100 6.97 4.09 -17.20
C TYR A 100 6.49 4.02 -15.73
N GLY A 101 6.66 2.84 -15.10
CA GLY A 101 6.24 2.52 -13.73
C GLY A 101 4.79 2.05 -13.60
N LEU A 102 3.99 2.10 -14.65
CA LEU A 102 2.60 1.65 -14.60
C LEU A 102 2.49 0.13 -14.42
N TYR A 103 3.42 -0.66 -14.97
CA TYR A 103 3.40 -2.11 -14.84
C TYR A 103 3.37 -2.57 -13.37
N ALA A 104 4.13 -1.90 -12.51
CA ALA A 104 4.23 -2.27 -11.10
C ALA A 104 2.94 -2.06 -10.31
N ILE A 105 2.02 -1.23 -10.79
CA ILE A 105 0.84 -0.76 -10.06
C ILE A 105 -0.49 -1.00 -10.77
N ASP A 106 -0.44 -1.66 -11.92
CA ASP A 106 -1.60 -1.98 -12.77
C ASP A 106 -2.29 -3.25 -12.25
N VAL A 107 -1.80 -4.41 -12.62
CA VAL A 107 -2.27 -5.74 -12.21
C VAL A 107 -1.14 -6.41 -11.44
N LEU A 108 -1.35 -6.69 -10.15
CA LEU A 108 -0.28 -7.17 -9.27
C LEU A 108 0.14 -8.62 -9.58
N ASP A 109 -0.75 -9.44 -10.14
CA ASP A 109 -0.42 -10.77 -10.69
C ASP A 109 -0.86 -10.87 -12.15
N PRO A 110 -0.04 -10.37 -13.11
CA PRO A 110 -0.40 -10.38 -14.53
C PRO A 110 -0.46 -11.79 -15.15
N ASP A 111 0.11 -12.81 -14.50
CA ASP A 111 0.08 -14.20 -14.98
C ASP A 111 -1.21 -14.94 -14.58
N LEU A 112 -2.01 -14.34 -13.69
CA LEU A 112 -3.29 -14.90 -13.29
C LEU A 112 -4.30 -14.75 -14.43
N ILE A 113 -4.88 -15.87 -14.89
CA ILE A 113 -5.84 -15.89 -16.01
C ILE A 113 -7.27 -15.81 -15.50
N ILE A 114 -7.58 -16.55 -14.44
CA ILE A 114 -8.94 -16.64 -13.85
C ILE A 114 -8.94 -15.86 -12.53
N GLY A 115 -9.94 -14.99 -12.35
CA GLY A 115 -10.06 -14.15 -11.14
C GLY A 115 -9.01 -13.03 -11.07
N ARG A 116 -8.50 -12.62 -12.23
CA ARG A 116 -7.46 -11.57 -12.31
C ARG A 116 -7.91 -10.24 -11.72
N GLU A 117 -9.21 -10.00 -11.69
CA GLU A 117 -9.83 -8.80 -11.15
C GLU A 117 -9.53 -8.62 -9.64
N CYS A 118 -9.31 -9.70 -8.90
CA CYS A 118 -8.98 -9.63 -7.47
C CYS A 118 -7.59 -9.05 -7.19
N VAL A 119 -6.73 -8.96 -8.19
CA VAL A 119 -5.37 -8.40 -8.11
C VAL A 119 -5.21 -7.12 -8.94
N TYR A 120 -6.29 -6.52 -9.40
CA TYR A 120 -6.28 -5.18 -9.99
C TYR A 120 -5.99 -4.15 -8.91
N TYR A 121 -4.99 -3.30 -9.14
CA TYR A 121 -4.76 -2.17 -8.28
C TYR A 121 -5.25 -0.87 -8.94
N PHE A 122 -4.49 -0.28 -9.83
CA PHE A 122 -4.93 0.87 -10.62
C PHE A 122 -5.46 0.51 -12.01
N HIS A 123 -5.66 -0.77 -12.31
CA HIS A 123 -6.03 -1.24 -13.63
C HIS A 123 -7.22 -0.47 -14.23
N GLU A 124 -8.33 -0.43 -13.52
CA GLU A 124 -9.54 0.25 -14.01
C GLU A 124 -9.31 1.75 -14.22
N MET A 125 -8.57 2.39 -13.31
CA MET A 125 -8.24 3.81 -13.44
C MET A 125 -7.33 4.06 -14.66
N ILE A 126 -6.31 3.23 -14.87
CA ILE A 126 -5.41 3.34 -16.03
C ILE A 126 -6.20 3.17 -17.32
N VAL A 127 -7.07 2.15 -17.40
CA VAL A 127 -7.91 1.88 -18.57
C VAL A 127 -8.83 3.06 -18.88
N GLU A 128 -9.49 3.64 -17.86
CA GLU A 128 -10.36 4.80 -18.07
C GLU A 128 -9.57 6.05 -18.48
N MET A 129 -8.42 6.30 -17.87
CA MET A 129 -7.56 7.44 -18.24
C MET A 129 -7.06 7.33 -19.69
N LEU A 130 -6.69 6.12 -20.14
CA LEU A 130 -6.32 5.90 -21.55
C LEU A 130 -7.49 6.21 -22.51
N LYS A 131 -8.73 5.84 -22.14
CA LYS A 131 -9.92 6.21 -22.90
C LYS A 131 -10.17 7.73 -22.94
N TRP A 132 -9.77 8.44 -21.90
CA TRP A 132 -9.84 9.91 -21.83
C TRP A 132 -8.72 10.61 -22.60
N GLY A 133 -7.81 9.84 -23.22
CA GLY A 133 -6.75 10.35 -24.09
C GLY A 133 -5.40 10.53 -23.41
N PHE A 134 -5.25 10.12 -22.15
CA PHE A 134 -3.94 10.04 -21.53
C PHE A 134 -3.05 9.04 -22.28
N LYS A 135 -1.74 9.28 -22.28
CA LYS A 135 -0.76 8.46 -23.01
C LYS A 135 0.37 8.03 -22.06
N GLU A 136 0.60 6.72 -21.98
CA GLU A 136 1.70 6.16 -21.21
C GLU A 136 3.04 6.79 -21.64
N GLY A 137 3.85 7.16 -20.67
CA GLY A 137 5.15 7.79 -20.91
C GLY A 137 5.13 9.23 -21.44
N LYS A 138 3.94 9.83 -21.56
CA LYS A 138 3.79 11.23 -21.95
C LYS A 138 2.90 12.03 -20.98
N THR A 139 1.73 11.50 -20.66
CA THR A 139 0.78 12.14 -19.75
C THR A 139 0.28 11.19 -18.67
N LEU A 140 0.66 9.90 -18.68
CA LEU A 140 0.31 8.92 -17.66
C LEU A 140 1.55 8.12 -17.26
N PHE A 141 1.81 8.10 -15.94
CA PHE A 141 2.98 7.47 -15.32
C PHE A 141 2.60 6.80 -14.02
N GLY A 142 3.42 5.84 -13.59
CA GLY A 142 3.31 5.18 -12.30
C GLY A 142 4.60 5.31 -11.48
N PHE A 143 4.44 5.23 -10.16
CA PHE A 143 5.56 5.09 -9.24
C PHE A 143 5.25 3.99 -8.23
N GLY A 144 5.69 2.76 -8.53
CA GLY A 144 5.73 1.69 -7.56
C GLY A 144 6.90 1.86 -6.60
N TYR A 145 6.75 1.38 -5.38
CA TYR A 145 7.80 1.42 -4.36
C TYR A 145 7.73 0.18 -3.46
N ASP A 146 8.84 -0.15 -2.81
CA ASP A 146 8.87 -1.26 -1.84
C ASP A 146 8.11 -0.84 -0.58
N PHE A 147 6.86 -1.26 -0.49
CA PHE A 147 5.93 -0.91 0.57
C PHE A 147 6.35 -1.41 1.96
N ARG A 148 7.35 -2.29 2.04
CA ARG A 148 7.88 -2.78 3.32
C ARG A 148 8.75 -1.73 4.00
N GLN A 149 9.38 -0.87 3.20
CA GLN A 149 10.29 0.16 3.67
C GLN A 149 9.56 1.35 4.30
N SER A 150 10.30 2.14 5.07
CA SER A 150 9.80 3.40 5.59
C SER A 150 9.42 4.38 4.47
N ASN A 151 8.28 5.07 4.65
CA ASN A 151 7.86 6.16 3.76
C ASN A 151 8.82 7.37 3.78
N ARG A 152 9.79 7.39 4.69
CA ARG A 152 10.82 8.42 4.85
C ARG A 152 12.21 7.93 4.49
N LEU A 153 12.36 6.71 3.97
CA LEU A 153 13.68 6.17 3.63
C LEU A 153 14.39 7.07 2.60
N PRO A 154 15.64 7.50 2.82
CA PRO A 154 16.35 8.41 1.91
C PRO A 154 16.43 7.93 0.47
N GLU A 155 16.60 6.62 0.27
CA GLU A 155 16.62 6.02 -1.05
C GLU A 155 15.25 6.12 -1.76
N ALA A 156 14.15 5.89 -1.05
CA ALA A 156 12.81 6.05 -1.60
C ALA A 156 12.55 7.53 -1.97
N MET A 157 13.01 8.48 -1.14
CA MET A 157 12.92 9.91 -1.43
C MET A 157 13.72 10.28 -2.68
N ALA A 158 14.96 9.80 -2.80
CA ALA A 158 15.81 10.05 -3.96
C ALA A 158 15.21 9.46 -5.26
N ASN A 159 14.64 8.26 -5.18
CA ASN A 159 13.98 7.63 -6.34
C ASN A 159 12.71 8.38 -6.74
N PHE A 160 11.97 8.89 -5.77
CA PHE A 160 10.78 9.71 -6.04
C PHE A 160 11.15 11.05 -6.69
N ALA A 161 12.19 11.72 -6.22
CA ALA A 161 12.71 12.94 -6.83
C ALA A 161 13.10 12.72 -8.31
N LYS A 162 13.85 11.66 -8.60
CA LYS A 162 14.22 11.27 -9.98
C LYS A 162 12.99 10.99 -10.85
N LYS A 163 11.96 10.35 -10.27
CA LYS A 163 10.72 10.06 -11.00
C LYS A 163 9.99 11.35 -11.35
N LEU A 164 9.87 12.30 -10.42
CA LEU A 164 9.26 13.61 -10.70
C LEU A 164 9.99 14.35 -11.83
N GLU A 165 11.33 14.37 -11.79
CA GLU A 165 12.14 14.98 -12.84
C GLU A 165 11.90 14.31 -14.19
N SER A 166 11.95 12.98 -14.26
CA SER A 166 11.74 12.23 -15.51
C SER A 166 10.35 12.44 -16.10
N VAL A 167 9.32 12.52 -15.27
CA VAL A 167 7.93 12.81 -15.71
C VAL A 167 7.83 14.22 -16.25
N PHE A 168 8.42 15.19 -15.55
CA PHE A 168 8.44 16.58 -16.00
C PHE A 168 9.11 16.75 -17.37
N GLU A 169 10.25 16.12 -17.58
CA GLU A 169 10.97 16.12 -18.87
C GLU A 169 10.16 15.45 -19.99
N ALA A 170 9.64 14.23 -19.71
CA ALA A 170 8.89 13.44 -20.70
C ALA A 170 7.57 14.12 -21.10
N SER A 171 6.99 14.95 -20.23
CA SER A 171 5.78 15.73 -20.50
C SER A 171 6.02 17.08 -21.19
N GLY A 172 7.29 17.40 -21.52
CA GLY A 172 7.64 18.68 -22.14
C GLY A 172 7.66 19.85 -21.17
N GLY A 173 8.03 19.60 -19.89
CA GLY A 173 8.18 20.64 -18.88
C GLY A 173 6.88 21.06 -18.20
N LYS A 174 5.84 20.21 -18.24
CA LYS A 174 4.58 20.45 -17.54
C LYS A 174 4.64 19.97 -16.10
N LYS A 175 4.08 20.76 -15.17
CA LYS A 175 3.95 20.33 -13.77
C LYS A 175 2.95 19.19 -13.64
N ILE A 176 3.20 18.32 -12.68
CA ILE A 176 2.62 17.00 -12.51
C ILE A 176 1.41 17.05 -11.57
N ASN A 177 0.36 16.34 -11.91
CA ASN A 177 -0.72 15.99 -11.00
C ASN A 177 -0.40 14.64 -10.34
N ILE A 178 -0.21 14.62 -9.03
CA ILE A 178 -0.01 13.38 -8.27
C ILE A 178 -1.37 12.86 -7.81
N ILE A 179 -1.65 11.58 -8.06
CA ILE A 179 -2.74 10.83 -7.45
C ILE A 179 -2.14 9.74 -6.58
N SER A 180 -2.28 9.86 -5.28
CA SER A 180 -1.81 8.88 -4.31
C SER A 180 -2.97 8.17 -3.62
N HIS A 181 -2.87 6.86 -3.45
CA HIS A 181 -3.85 6.06 -2.74
C HIS A 181 -3.30 5.56 -1.41
N SER A 182 -4.12 5.59 -0.34
CA SER A 182 -3.80 4.97 0.95
C SER A 182 -2.42 5.42 1.48
N MET A 183 -1.56 4.48 1.87
CA MET A 183 -0.20 4.73 2.38
C MET A 183 0.69 5.52 1.40
N GLY A 184 0.42 5.47 0.08
CA GLY A 184 1.11 6.33 -0.89
C GLY A 184 0.97 7.82 -0.59
N GLY A 185 -0.11 8.21 0.09
CA GLY A 185 -0.26 9.58 0.61
C GLY A 185 0.74 9.93 1.70
N LEU A 186 1.17 8.97 2.53
CA LEU A 186 2.21 9.19 3.54
C LEU A 186 3.58 9.39 2.88
N LEU A 187 3.91 8.59 1.86
CA LEU A 187 5.13 8.75 1.08
C LEU A 187 5.22 10.14 0.45
N VAL A 188 4.14 10.59 -0.22
CA VAL A 188 4.08 11.93 -0.83
C VAL A 188 4.20 13.01 0.23
N LYS A 189 3.54 12.86 1.37
CA LYS A 189 3.58 13.83 2.48
C LYS A 189 4.98 13.93 3.09
N CYS A 190 5.67 12.81 3.29
CA CYS A 190 7.07 12.80 3.73
C CYS A 190 7.98 13.51 2.73
N PHE A 191 7.84 13.19 1.45
CA PHE A 191 8.63 13.83 0.40
C PHE A 191 8.38 15.34 0.35
N MET A 192 7.13 15.76 0.36
CA MET A 192 6.76 17.18 0.38
C MET A 192 7.38 17.93 1.57
N ALA A 193 7.42 17.31 2.76
CA ALA A 193 8.00 17.93 3.95
C ALA A 193 9.53 18.01 3.92
N LEU A 194 10.18 16.98 3.36
CA LEU A 194 11.64 16.87 3.36
C LEU A 194 12.31 17.52 2.13
N HIS A 195 11.57 17.66 1.03
CA HIS A 195 12.06 18.15 -0.27
C HIS A 195 11.05 19.15 -0.87
N THR A 196 10.67 20.15 -0.08
CA THR A 196 9.63 21.12 -0.45
C THR A 196 9.95 21.86 -1.75
N ASP A 197 11.21 22.24 -1.95
CA ASP A 197 11.70 22.93 -3.16
C ASP A 197 11.52 22.08 -4.43
N ILE A 198 11.85 20.79 -4.37
CA ILE A 198 11.66 19.85 -5.48
C ILE A 198 10.17 19.63 -5.71
N PHE A 199 9.39 19.50 -4.63
CA PHE A 199 7.96 19.30 -4.73
C PHE A 199 7.26 20.48 -5.40
N GLU A 200 7.57 21.72 -4.98
CA GLU A 200 7.05 22.94 -5.60
C GLU A 200 7.47 23.11 -7.06
N LYS A 201 8.68 22.70 -7.39
CA LYS A 201 9.19 22.78 -8.76
C LYS A 201 8.39 21.93 -9.73
N TYR A 202 8.05 20.70 -9.36
CA TYR A 202 7.50 19.72 -10.27
C TYR A 202 6.00 19.48 -10.12
N VAL A 203 5.41 19.71 -8.93
CA VAL A 203 4.03 19.34 -8.64
C VAL A 203 3.08 20.53 -8.85
N LYS A 204 1.96 20.28 -9.53
CA LYS A 204 0.86 21.22 -9.73
C LYS A 204 -0.28 20.99 -8.75
N ASN A 205 -0.75 19.74 -8.69
CA ASN A 205 -1.82 19.32 -7.81
C ASN A 205 -1.45 18.00 -7.14
N TRP A 206 -1.90 17.82 -5.90
CA TRP A 206 -1.83 16.54 -5.20
C TRP A 206 -3.24 16.11 -4.77
N ILE A 207 -3.67 14.95 -5.25
CA ILE A 207 -4.94 14.31 -4.95
C ILE A 207 -4.62 13.07 -4.11
N ALA A 208 -4.99 13.11 -2.82
CA ALA A 208 -4.85 11.98 -1.91
C ALA A 208 -6.19 11.26 -1.79
N ILE A 209 -6.21 9.97 -2.11
CA ILE A 209 -7.41 9.14 -2.03
C ILE A 209 -7.24 8.18 -0.84
N ALA A 210 -8.15 8.25 0.13
CA ALA A 210 -8.19 7.40 1.33
C ALA A 210 -6.84 7.31 2.07
N ALA A 211 -6.08 8.41 2.12
CA ALA A 211 -4.77 8.43 2.77
C ALA A 211 -4.90 8.48 4.30
N PRO A 212 -4.30 7.52 5.04
CA PRO A 212 -4.41 7.43 6.49
C PRO A 212 -3.41 8.36 7.20
N PHE A 213 -3.56 9.67 7.04
CA PHE A 213 -2.61 10.67 7.55
C PHE A 213 -2.40 10.63 9.06
N GLN A 214 -3.36 10.10 9.80
CA GLN A 214 -3.30 9.97 11.26
C GLN A 214 -3.05 8.53 11.72
N GLY A 215 -2.87 7.62 10.78
CA GLY A 215 -2.73 6.20 11.00
C GLY A 215 -3.98 5.41 10.67
N ALA A 216 -3.86 4.08 10.78
CA ALA A 216 -4.92 3.10 10.56
C ALA A 216 -4.91 2.07 11.69
N PRO A 217 -5.33 2.44 12.91
CA PRO A 217 -5.13 1.62 14.11
C PRO A 217 -5.77 0.24 14.03
N GLY A 218 -6.98 0.12 13.51
CA GLY A 218 -7.66 -1.16 13.36
C GLY A 218 -6.93 -2.10 12.38
N TYR A 219 -6.38 -1.54 11.30
CA TYR A 219 -5.57 -2.27 10.33
C TYR A 219 -4.26 -2.80 10.97
N VAL A 220 -3.56 -1.96 11.73
CA VAL A 220 -2.31 -2.34 12.41
C VAL A 220 -2.57 -3.39 13.48
N ALA A 221 -3.60 -3.20 14.32
CA ALA A 221 -3.95 -4.15 15.37
C ALA A 221 -4.33 -5.51 14.79
N SER A 222 -5.15 -5.56 13.75
CA SER A 222 -5.48 -6.80 13.06
C SER A 222 -4.24 -7.48 12.50
N THR A 223 -3.33 -6.74 11.85
CA THR A 223 -2.10 -7.30 11.28
C THR A 223 -1.19 -7.89 12.36
N PHE A 224 -0.99 -7.19 13.48
CA PHE A 224 -0.07 -7.61 14.51
C PHE A 224 -0.63 -8.73 15.40
N LEU A 225 -1.92 -8.72 15.67
CA LEU A 225 -2.52 -9.68 16.62
C LEU A 225 -3.20 -10.87 15.94
N ASN A 226 -3.81 -10.69 14.78
CA ASN A 226 -4.62 -11.73 14.13
C ASN A 226 -4.10 -12.13 12.74
N GLY A 227 -3.11 -11.42 12.21
CA GLY A 227 -2.76 -11.46 10.80
C GLY A 227 -3.84 -10.81 9.93
N MET A 228 -3.50 -10.50 8.70
CA MET A 228 -4.40 -9.85 7.76
C MET A 228 -4.66 -10.71 6.54
N SER A 229 -5.91 -10.73 6.12
CA SER A 229 -6.29 -11.28 4.82
C SER A 229 -5.89 -10.31 3.71
N PHE A 230 -5.22 -10.81 2.67
CA PHE A 230 -4.93 -10.00 1.48
C PHE A 230 -6.16 -9.86 0.58
N VAL A 231 -6.97 -10.93 0.51
CA VAL A 231 -8.24 -10.97 -0.20
C VAL A 231 -9.28 -11.67 0.67
N ASP A 232 -10.36 -10.97 1.02
CA ASP A 232 -11.42 -11.50 1.84
C ASP A 232 -12.12 -12.71 1.19
N GLY A 233 -12.38 -13.75 2.00
CA GLY A 233 -13.08 -14.98 1.58
C GLY A 233 -12.19 -16.04 0.93
N TRP A 234 -10.90 -15.75 0.69
CA TRP A 234 -9.98 -16.70 0.05
C TRP A 234 -8.79 -17.09 0.95
N GLU A 235 -8.81 -16.66 2.21
CA GLU A 235 -7.71 -16.77 3.17
C GLU A 235 -7.22 -18.20 3.41
N GLN A 236 -8.10 -19.19 3.18
CA GLN A 236 -7.80 -20.59 3.52
C GLN A 236 -7.30 -21.42 2.33
N ASN A 237 -7.49 -20.97 1.10
CA ASN A 237 -7.38 -21.89 -0.04
C ASN A 237 -6.26 -21.61 -1.04
N PHE A 238 -5.88 -20.35 -1.32
CA PHE A 238 -4.99 -20.05 -2.44
C PHE A 238 -4.02 -18.91 -2.22
N PHE A 239 -4.18 -18.12 -1.14
CA PHE A 239 -3.47 -16.87 -0.98
C PHE A 239 -2.50 -16.90 0.20
N ILE A 240 -1.74 -15.85 0.31
CA ILE A 240 -0.87 -15.60 1.44
C ILE A 240 -1.71 -15.66 2.70
N SER A 241 -1.41 -16.61 3.58
CA SER A 241 -2.13 -16.80 4.81
C SER A 241 -2.04 -15.56 5.71
N LYS A 242 -3.04 -15.35 6.55
CA LYS A 242 -3.02 -14.27 7.57
C LYS A 242 -1.74 -14.29 8.37
N TRP A 243 -1.24 -15.47 8.70
CA TRP A 243 -0.01 -15.66 9.46
C TRP A 243 1.23 -15.27 8.68
N SER A 244 1.30 -15.60 7.39
CA SER A 244 2.41 -15.17 6.52
C SER A 244 2.45 -13.65 6.37
N MET A 245 1.28 -13.00 6.28
CA MET A 245 1.19 -11.55 6.24
C MET A 245 1.62 -10.91 7.56
N HIS A 246 1.23 -11.47 8.70
CA HIS A 246 1.72 -11.04 10.00
C HIS A 246 3.24 -11.09 10.06
N GLN A 247 3.81 -12.24 9.71
CA GLN A 247 5.26 -12.45 9.75
C GLN A 247 6.05 -11.52 8.82
N LEU A 248 5.47 -11.15 7.68
CA LEU A 248 6.08 -10.15 6.80
C LEU A 248 6.04 -8.76 7.43
N LEU A 249 4.84 -8.36 7.86
CA LEU A 249 4.57 -6.95 8.16
C LEU A 249 5.10 -6.52 9.53
N ILE A 250 5.35 -7.46 10.44
CA ILE A 250 5.91 -7.17 11.78
C ILE A 250 7.33 -6.56 11.73
N GLU A 251 8.08 -6.79 10.65
CA GLU A 251 9.41 -6.23 10.43
C GLU A 251 9.43 -5.09 9.39
N CYS A 252 8.25 -4.54 9.05
CA CYS A 252 8.12 -3.46 8.06
C CYS A 252 7.92 -2.10 8.72
N PRO A 253 8.86 -1.16 8.59
CA PRO A 253 8.72 0.19 9.14
C PRO A 253 7.44 0.90 8.71
N SER A 254 7.02 0.72 7.47
CA SER A 254 5.77 1.29 6.94
C SER A 254 4.55 0.91 7.77
N MET A 255 4.52 -0.30 8.33
CA MET A 255 3.41 -0.78 9.16
C MET A 255 3.34 -0.05 10.50
N TYR A 256 4.50 0.22 11.12
CA TYR A 256 4.57 1.01 12.36
C TYR A 256 4.23 2.49 12.10
N GLU A 257 4.52 3.00 10.91
CA GLU A 257 4.13 4.35 10.50
C GLU A 257 2.61 4.50 10.37
N LEU A 258 1.88 3.39 10.16
CA LEU A 258 0.42 3.35 10.15
C LEU A 258 -0.21 3.21 11.56
N MET A 259 0.56 3.04 12.63
CA MET A 259 0.03 3.07 14.00
C MET A 259 -0.64 4.42 14.28
N ALA A 260 -1.60 4.44 15.20
CA ALA A 260 -2.33 5.64 15.57
C ALA A 260 -1.42 6.81 15.94
N CYS A 261 -1.69 7.98 15.41
CA CYS A 261 -1.03 9.22 15.84
C CYS A 261 -1.48 9.59 17.25
N ARG A 262 -0.56 9.62 18.21
CA ARG A 262 -0.85 9.93 19.63
C ARG A 262 -1.29 11.37 19.85
N SER A 263 -0.85 12.30 19.01
CA SER A 263 -1.20 13.72 19.10
C SER A 263 -2.52 14.07 18.40
N PHE A 264 -3.13 13.12 17.70
CA PHE A 264 -4.42 13.33 17.06
C PHE A 264 -5.55 13.07 18.04
N GLN A 265 -6.54 13.96 18.06
CA GLN A 265 -7.74 13.76 18.87
C GLN A 265 -8.67 12.79 18.14
N TRP A 266 -8.68 11.55 18.59
CA TRP A 266 -9.58 10.52 18.06
C TRP A 266 -10.99 10.70 18.61
N ASP A 267 -11.99 10.69 17.74
CA ASP A 267 -13.40 10.85 18.13
C ASP A 267 -13.89 9.68 18.99
N TYR A 268 -13.33 8.50 18.76
CA TYR A 268 -13.67 7.27 19.47
C TYR A 268 -12.40 6.64 20.05
N VAL A 269 -12.39 6.48 21.34
CA VAL A 269 -11.41 5.72 22.11
C VAL A 269 -12.19 4.82 23.09
N PRO A 270 -11.72 3.63 23.39
CA PRO A 270 -10.41 3.02 23.08
C PRO A 270 -10.29 2.54 21.62
N LEU A 271 -9.04 2.37 21.14
CA LEU A 271 -8.75 1.82 19.80
C LEU A 271 -8.52 0.30 19.82
N LEU A 272 -8.26 -0.27 20.98
CA LEU A 272 -8.04 -1.70 21.18
C LEU A 272 -8.72 -2.14 22.48
N GLU A 273 -9.48 -3.22 22.41
CA GLU A 273 -10.14 -3.83 23.56
C GLU A 273 -9.84 -5.33 23.59
N ILE A 274 -9.50 -5.86 24.77
CA ILE A 274 -9.11 -7.27 24.94
C ILE A 274 -9.89 -7.89 26.07
N TRP A 275 -10.59 -8.98 25.78
CA TRP A 275 -11.21 -9.82 26.80
C TRP A 275 -10.13 -10.68 27.48
N LYS A 276 -9.99 -10.54 28.80
CA LYS A 276 -9.00 -11.24 29.59
C LYS A 276 -9.66 -12.07 30.69
N LYS A 277 -9.24 -13.30 30.77
CA LYS A 277 -9.65 -14.19 31.83
C LYS A 277 -8.68 -14.05 33.02
N ASN A 278 -9.15 -13.49 34.12
CA ASN A 278 -8.40 -13.45 35.37
C ASN A 278 -8.98 -14.50 36.33
N LEU A 279 -8.11 -15.09 37.16
CA LEU A 279 -8.50 -15.91 38.27
C LEU A 279 -8.48 -15.01 39.53
N ASP A 280 -9.53 -15.06 40.32
CA ASP A 280 -9.52 -14.44 41.65
C ASP A 280 -8.75 -15.29 42.67
N ASP A 281 -8.57 -14.77 43.88
CA ASP A 281 -7.81 -15.44 44.92
C ASP A 281 -8.46 -16.77 45.36
N ASP A 282 -9.76 -16.96 45.09
CA ASP A 282 -10.55 -18.17 45.37
C ASP A 282 -10.54 -19.17 44.18
N GLY A 283 -9.83 -18.85 43.10
CA GLY A 283 -9.71 -19.70 41.88
C GLY A 283 -10.91 -19.59 40.92
N ASN A 284 -11.86 -18.67 41.13
CA ASN A 284 -12.95 -18.45 40.22
C ASN A 284 -12.47 -17.63 39.00
N SER A 285 -12.94 -18.00 37.82
CA SER A 285 -12.60 -17.24 36.62
C SER A 285 -13.52 -16.02 36.47
N ARG A 286 -12.91 -14.86 36.29
CA ARG A 286 -13.60 -13.61 35.97
C ARG A 286 -13.13 -13.12 34.61
N ILE A 287 -14.06 -12.74 33.74
CA ILE A 287 -13.76 -12.13 32.44
C ILE A 287 -13.80 -10.61 32.60
N ILE A 288 -12.74 -9.95 32.21
CA ILE A 288 -12.58 -8.50 32.25
C ILE A 288 -12.31 -7.99 30.85
N LEU A 289 -12.96 -6.88 30.47
CA LEU A 289 -12.64 -6.13 29.24
C LEU A 289 -11.60 -5.08 29.60
N GLU A 290 -10.40 -5.22 29.05
CA GLU A 290 -9.34 -4.21 29.12
C GLU A 290 -9.39 -3.33 27.88
N SER A 291 -9.43 -2.01 28.06
CA SER A 291 -9.51 -1.02 26.97
C SER A 291 -8.25 -0.18 26.94
N TYR A 292 -7.68 -0.02 25.75
CA TYR A 292 -6.37 0.62 25.55
C TYR A 292 -6.47 1.82 24.62
N ARG A 293 -5.83 2.92 25.01
CA ARG A 293 -5.71 4.15 24.24
C ARG A 293 -4.50 4.08 23.29
N PRO A 294 -4.39 4.99 22.31
CA PRO A 294 -3.26 5.02 21.38
C PRO A 294 -1.87 5.01 22.03
N GLU A 295 -1.75 5.60 23.22
CA GLU A 295 -0.50 5.68 23.97
C GLU A 295 -0.07 4.32 24.55
N GLU A 296 -1.03 3.47 24.86
CA GLU A 296 -0.84 2.20 25.58
C GLU A 296 -0.71 1.00 24.65
N ILE A 297 -1.05 1.16 23.36
CA ILE A 297 -1.12 0.06 22.38
C ILE A 297 0.24 -0.61 22.19
N SER A 298 1.36 0.13 22.23
CA SER A 298 2.70 -0.43 22.08
C SER A 298 3.04 -1.46 23.15
N ASP A 299 2.59 -1.21 24.40
CA ASP A 299 2.85 -2.11 25.52
C ASP A 299 2.01 -3.40 25.40
N VAL A 300 0.82 -3.29 24.77
CA VAL A 300 0.00 -4.46 24.45
C VAL A 300 0.68 -5.32 23.40
N TYR A 301 1.18 -4.71 22.32
CA TYR A 301 1.90 -5.44 21.25
C TYR A 301 3.18 -6.09 21.80
N GLU A 302 3.94 -5.42 22.66
CA GLU A 302 5.13 -5.99 23.31
C GLU A 302 4.78 -7.27 24.06
N ARG A 303 3.76 -7.21 24.92
CA ARG A 303 3.31 -8.38 25.70
C ARG A 303 2.75 -9.50 24.83
N ALA A 304 1.94 -9.16 23.83
CA ALA A 304 1.31 -10.16 22.97
C ALA A 304 2.31 -10.88 22.06
N LEU A 305 3.39 -10.19 21.66
CA LEU A 305 4.36 -10.69 20.69
C LEU A 305 5.70 -11.13 21.31
N CYS A 306 5.81 -11.15 22.65
CA CYS A 306 7.08 -11.49 23.34
C CYS A 306 7.63 -12.89 23.01
N SER A 307 6.76 -13.85 22.67
CA SER A 307 7.11 -15.20 22.26
C SER A 307 6.87 -15.49 20.77
N ASN A 308 6.60 -14.43 19.99
CA ASN A 308 6.35 -14.57 18.56
C ASN A 308 7.63 -15.01 17.82
N THR A 309 7.51 -16.06 17.04
CA THR A 309 8.62 -16.63 16.28
C THR A 309 8.19 -17.03 14.88
N VAL A 310 9.16 -17.29 14.04
CA VAL A 310 8.97 -17.84 12.72
C VAL A 310 10.01 -18.90 12.41
N ASN A 311 9.61 -19.99 11.79
CA ASN A 311 10.53 -20.98 11.26
C ASN A 311 10.93 -20.60 9.84
N TYR A 312 12.21 -20.25 9.66
CA TYR A 312 12.80 -19.99 8.35
C TYR A 312 13.91 -21.02 8.10
N GLN A 313 13.69 -21.90 7.12
CA GLN A 313 14.62 -22.97 6.73
C GLN A 313 15.10 -23.85 7.92
N GLY A 314 14.19 -24.17 8.85
CA GLY A 314 14.48 -25.00 10.01
C GLY A 314 15.07 -24.24 11.22
N THR A 315 15.29 -22.94 11.10
CA THR A 315 15.74 -22.09 12.19
C THR A 315 14.58 -21.25 12.72
N GLU A 316 14.33 -21.28 14.03
CA GLU A 316 13.38 -20.35 14.66
C GLU A 316 14.01 -18.97 14.81
N ILE A 317 13.32 -17.99 14.24
CA ILE A 317 13.71 -16.58 14.30
C ILE A 317 12.69 -15.84 15.17
N PRO A 318 13.11 -15.19 16.27
CA PRO A 318 12.22 -14.36 17.07
C PRO A 318 11.70 -13.17 16.27
N LEU A 319 10.41 -12.90 16.39
CA LEU A 319 9.72 -11.74 15.78
C LEU A 319 8.89 -10.99 16.84
N PRO A 320 9.51 -10.49 17.91
CA PRO A 320 8.81 -9.69 18.91
C PRO A 320 8.40 -8.33 18.29
N PHE A 321 7.56 -7.58 19.00
CA PHE A 321 7.33 -6.18 18.67
C PHE A 321 8.66 -5.41 18.68
N ASN A 322 8.95 -4.70 17.58
CA ASN A 322 10.28 -4.13 17.35
C ASN A 322 10.29 -2.63 17.71
N PHE A 323 10.91 -2.29 18.86
CA PHE A 323 11.01 -0.90 19.33
C PHE A 323 11.93 -0.03 18.47
N ASP A 324 12.92 -0.58 17.79
CA ASP A 324 13.77 0.19 16.87
C ASP A 324 12.95 0.68 15.68
N ILE A 325 12.06 -0.19 15.15
CA ILE A 325 11.12 0.21 14.10
C ILE A 325 10.13 1.26 14.63
N LEU A 326 9.61 1.08 15.86
CA LEU A 326 8.71 2.06 16.46
C LEU A 326 9.39 3.44 16.61
N ASN A 327 10.63 3.46 17.05
CA ASN A 327 11.40 4.70 17.16
C ASN A 327 11.58 5.38 15.79
N TRP A 328 11.92 4.61 14.77
CA TRP A 328 12.00 5.11 13.39
C TRP A 328 10.66 5.67 12.90
N ALA A 329 9.57 4.94 13.13
CA ALA A 329 8.22 5.38 12.77
C ALA A 329 7.79 6.64 13.52
N ASN A 330 8.16 6.81 14.78
CA ASN A 330 7.89 8.02 15.54
C ASN A 330 8.59 9.25 14.93
N GLU A 331 9.82 9.11 14.45
CA GLU A 331 10.51 10.19 13.72
C GLU A 331 9.80 10.49 12.38
N THR A 332 9.31 9.47 11.68
CA THR A 332 8.50 9.67 10.47
C THR A 332 7.21 10.43 10.79
N LYS A 333 6.55 10.13 11.91
CA LYS A 333 5.34 10.86 12.35
C LYS A 333 5.62 12.33 12.65
N LYS A 334 6.77 12.68 13.22
CA LYS A 334 7.16 14.08 13.40
C LYS A 334 7.24 14.83 12.07
N VAL A 335 7.83 14.19 11.04
CA VAL A 335 7.88 14.75 9.68
C VAL A 335 6.48 14.92 9.11
N LEU A 336 5.63 13.90 9.22
CA LEU A 336 4.24 13.96 8.75
C LEU A 336 3.43 15.07 9.45
N CYS A 337 3.59 15.24 10.76
CA CYS A 337 2.88 16.28 11.53
C CYS A 337 3.36 17.69 11.21
N SER A 338 4.64 17.87 10.87
CA SER A 338 5.21 19.18 10.51
C SER A 338 4.92 19.59 9.07
N ALA A 339 4.51 18.64 8.21
CA ALA A 339 4.29 18.85 6.78
C ALA A 339 3.19 19.90 6.51
N LYS A 340 3.50 20.89 5.69
CA LYS A 340 2.55 21.90 5.21
C LYS A 340 2.52 21.88 3.68
N VAL A 341 1.33 21.90 3.11
CA VAL A 341 1.17 21.99 1.65
C VAL A 341 1.66 23.37 1.20
N PRO A 342 2.60 23.44 0.25
CA PRO A 342 3.04 24.72 -0.31
C PRO A 342 1.88 25.46 -0.98
N SER A 343 1.88 26.79 -0.88
CA SER A 343 0.82 27.64 -1.46
C SER A 343 0.70 27.56 -2.98
N THR A 344 1.75 27.12 -3.64
CA THR A 344 1.82 26.90 -5.10
C THR A 344 1.20 25.59 -5.56
N VAL A 345 0.89 24.66 -4.64
CA VAL A 345 0.33 23.34 -4.93
C VAL A 345 -1.10 23.27 -4.41
N LYS A 346 -2.04 22.83 -5.25
CA LYS A 346 -3.40 22.54 -4.80
C LYS A 346 -3.48 21.13 -4.23
N PHE A 347 -4.09 21.00 -3.07
CA PHE A 347 -4.30 19.73 -2.39
C PHE A 347 -5.77 19.36 -2.36
N TYR A 348 -6.07 18.11 -2.71
CA TYR A 348 -7.41 17.53 -2.67
C TYR A 348 -7.36 16.24 -1.85
N ASN A 349 -8.19 16.16 -0.81
CA ASN A 349 -8.33 14.96 0.02
C ASN A 349 -9.68 14.30 -0.26
N ILE A 350 -9.65 13.07 -0.78
CA ILE A 350 -10.83 12.28 -1.13
C ILE A 350 -10.93 11.10 -0.17
N TYR A 351 -12.05 10.99 0.54
CA TYR A 351 -12.28 9.90 1.48
C TYR A 351 -13.77 9.54 1.54
N GLY A 352 -14.06 8.27 1.88
CA GLY A 352 -15.42 7.78 2.07
C GLY A 352 -15.99 8.19 3.43
N THR A 353 -17.29 8.46 3.50
CA THR A 353 -17.99 8.87 4.73
C THR A 353 -19.14 7.95 5.14
N HIS A 354 -19.53 7.01 4.28
CA HIS A 354 -20.75 6.20 4.47
C HIS A 354 -20.49 4.70 4.62
N LEU A 355 -19.26 4.24 4.45
CA LEU A 355 -18.91 2.85 4.67
C LEU A 355 -18.46 2.65 6.11
N GLN A 356 -19.00 1.61 6.76
CA GLN A 356 -18.51 1.19 8.06
C GLN A 356 -17.06 0.73 7.92
N THR A 357 -16.18 1.36 8.69
CA THR A 357 -14.75 1.04 8.68
C THR A 357 -14.37 0.48 10.05
N PRO A 358 -13.62 -0.64 10.12
CA PRO A 358 -13.10 -1.15 11.37
C PRO A 358 -12.30 -0.05 12.09
N HIS A 359 -12.75 0.34 13.27
CA HIS A 359 -12.12 1.38 14.09
C HIS A 359 -11.40 0.77 15.29
N SER A 360 -12.04 -0.18 15.97
CA SER A 360 -11.51 -0.89 17.12
C SER A 360 -11.39 -2.39 16.82
N VAL A 361 -10.48 -3.05 17.52
CA VAL A 361 -10.29 -4.51 17.50
C VAL A 361 -10.60 -5.05 18.89
N TRP A 362 -11.36 -6.14 18.94
CA TRP A 362 -11.87 -6.76 20.18
C TRP A 362 -11.16 -8.09 20.43
#